data_690d9276cd59567cac35d48b67bc5e90
#
_entry.id   690d9276cd59567cac35d48b67bc5e90
#
_cell.length_a   1.000
_cell.length_b   1.000
_cell.length_c   1.000
_cell.angle_alpha   90.00
_cell.angle_beta   90.00
_cell.angle_gamma   90.00
#
_symmetry.space_group_name_H-M   'P 1'
#
loop_
_entity.id
_entity.type
_entity.pdbx_description
1 polymer ?
#
loop_
_entity_poly.entity_id
_entity_poly.type
_entity_poly.pdbx_seq_one_letter_code
_entity_poly.pdbx_strand_id
1 'polypeptide(L)'
;MAQHTRSELYKIYKGGFHDKAFEHLVDSALNIKDDGIGINPENGLVLSAKGPSKNLLSFYQRVSDKTKPVWNISLDSEENSKGLNFNSNGKSFLFIQENGNVGIHTVNPNYELEVNGLISAKGWIGSYAKGYCPADGKWHTLDKLRNLDGCVAFEVFAHINDDKDRRYGLTYANLLMS
;
A
#
# COMPACT_ATOMS: atom_id res chain seq x y z
N MET A 1 24.44 20.85 -8.13
CA MET A 1 23.63 21.33 -9.28
C MET A 1 22.94 22.62 -8.88
N ALA A 2 23.16 23.69 -9.61
CA ALA A 2 22.49 24.96 -9.36
C ALA A 2 21.14 24.95 -10.08
N GLN A 3 20.05 24.74 -9.32
CA GLN A 3 18.69 24.84 -9.85
C GLN A 3 18.27 26.30 -9.85
N HIS A 4 17.86 26.81 -11.01
CA HIS A 4 17.40 28.18 -11.19
C HIS A 4 15.90 28.24 -11.47
N THR A 5 15.23 29.24 -10.93
CA THR A 5 13.85 29.56 -11.32
C THR A 5 13.79 30.03 -12.77
N ARG A 6 12.64 29.94 -13.42
CA ARG A 6 12.44 30.46 -14.78
C ARG A 6 12.81 31.97 -14.88
N SER A 7 12.50 32.75 -13.85
CA SER A 7 12.80 34.18 -13.79
C SER A 7 14.30 34.45 -13.74
N GLU A 8 15.06 33.61 -13.03
CA GLU A 8 16.54 33.72 -12.97
C GLU A 8 17.15 33.31 -14.31
N LEU A 9 16.68 32.19 -14.91
CA LEU A 9 17.12 31.80 -16.24
C LEU A 9 16.89 32.90 -17.29
N TYR A 10 15.70 33.51 -17.30
CA TYR A 10 15.44 34.65 -18.20
C TYR A 10 16.40 35.82 -18.01
N LYS A 11 16.80 36.14 -16.77
CA LYS A 11 17.80 37.19 -16.50
C LYS A 11 19.18 36.81 -17.02
N ILE A 12 19.57 35.55 -16.81
CA ILE A 12 20.87 35.01 -17.28
C ILE A 12 20.95 35.08 -18.81
N TYR A 13 19.88 34.72 -19.51
CA TYR A 13 19.84 34.63 -20.97
C TYR A 13 19.64 35.99 -21.67
N LYS A 14 19.11 37.01 -20.99
CA LYS A 14 19.02 38.36 -21.57
C LYS A 14 20.38 39.00 -21.92
N GLY A 15 21.46 38.51 -21.32
CA GLY A 15 22.84 38.93 -21.59
C GLY A 15 23.54 38.22 -22.75
N GLY A 16 22.87 37.28 -23.43
CA GLY A 16 23.46 36.45 -24.48
C GLY A 16 23.84 35.03 -24.03
N PHE A 17 24.05 34.14 -24.98
CA PHE A 17 24.49 32.76 -24.71
C PHE A 17 26.00 32.77 -24.40
N HIS A 18 26.35 32.47 -23.15
CA HIS A 18 27.71 32.12 -22.75
C HIS A 18 27.70 30.72 -22.13
N ASP A 19 28.86 30.10 -22.05
CA ASP A 19 28.99 28.70 -21.59
C ASP A 19 28.29 28.45 -20.24
N LYS A 20 28.44 29.33 -19.27
CA LYS A 20 27.77 29.23 -17.97
C LYS A 20 26.24 29.32 -18.05
N ALA A 21 25.69 30.11 -18.98
CA ALA A 21 24.26 30.22 -19.16
C ALA A 21 23.69 28.90 -19.69
N PHE A 22 24.40 28.24 -20.61
CA PHE A 22 24.03 26.92 -21.11
C PHE A 22 24.11 25.84 -20.02
N GLU A 23 25.17 25.83 -19.20
CA GLU A 23 25.30 24.94 -18.05
C GLU A 23 24.10 25.08 -17.09
N HIS A 24 23.71 26.32 -16.75
CA HIS A 24 22.54 26.56 -15.89
C HIS A 24 21.24 26.10 -16.49
N LEU A 25 21.08 26.14 -17.81
CA LEU A 25 19.91 25.61 -18.48
C LEU A 25 19.87 24.08 -18.38
N VAL A 26 20.99 23.44 -18.67
CA VAL A 26 21.12 21.98 -18.58
C VAL A 26 20.86 21.49 -17.16
N ASP A 27 21.44 22.13 -16.15
CA ASP A 27 21.28 21.80 -14.73
C ASP A 27 19.84 22.02 -14.22
N SER A 28 19.08 22.88 -14.88
CA SER A 28 17.69 23.18 -14.53
C SER A 28 16.67 22.33 -15.31
N ALA A 29 17.13 21.58 -16.32
CA ALA A 29 16.29 20.67 -17.09
C ALA A 29 16.28 19.27 -16.44
N LEU A 30 15.14 18.58 -16.54
CA LEU A 30 15.07 17.18 -16.14
C LEU A 30 15.80 16.30 -17.14
N ASN A 31 16.78 15.53 -16.66
CA ASN A 31 17.55 14.59 -17.46
C ASN A 31 17.18 13.15 -17.09
N ILE A 32 16.66 12.40 -18.08
CA ILE A 32 16.19 11.01 -17.88
C ILE A 32 17.29 10.12 -17.27
N LYS A 33 18.53 10.29 -17.74
CA LYS A 33 19.66 9.47 -17.32
C LYS A 33 20.17 9.83 -15.92
N ASP A 34 20.24 11.13 -15.63
CA ASP A 34 20.86 11.63 -14.41
C ASP A 34 19.87 11.76 -13.25
N ASP A 35 18.62 12.11 -13.53
CA ASP A 35 17.61 12.39 -12.51
C ASP A 35 16.74 11.18 -12.14
N GLY A 36 16.86 10.07 -12.89
CA GLY A 36 16.09 8.85 -12.63
C GLY A 36 14.60 8.97 -12.96
N ILE A 37 14.24 9.90 -13.82
CA ILE A 37 12.87 10.12 -14.30
C ILE A 37 12.83 9.99 -15.82
N GLY A 38 11.85 9.26 -16.34
CA GLY A 38 11.71 9.06 -17.78
C GLY A 38 10.28 8.75 -18.16
N ILE A 39 10.02 8.79 -19.46
CA ILE A 39 8.75 8.38 -20.05
C ILE A 39 9.07 7.45 -21.22
N ASN A 40 8.40 6.30 -21.26
CA ASN A 40 8.43 5.43 -22.45
C ASN A 40 7.03 4.88 -22.74
N PRO A 41 6.77 4.47 -24.00
CA PRO A 41 5.45 4.00 -24.43
C PRO A 41 4.96 2.73 -23.70
N GLU A 42 5.88 1.88 -23.24
CA GLU A 42 5.56 0.59 -22.63
C GLU A 42 5.20 0.73 -21.14
N ASN A 43 5.94 1.59 -20.42
CA ASN A 43 5.83 1.69 -18.95
C ASN A 43 5.28 3.05 -18.47
N GLY A 44 5.03 4.00 -19.40
CA GLY A 44 4.60 5.34 -19.04
C GLY A 44 5.69 6.13 -18.31
N LEU A 45 5.34 6.80 -17.22
CA LEU A 45 6.29 7.50 -16.36
C LEU A 45 7.13 6.51 -15.56
N VAL A 46 8.42 6.53 -15.79
CA VAL A 46 9.40 5.68 -15.10
C VAL A 46 10.13 6.50 -14.04
N LEU A 47 10.14 6.01 -12.82
CA LEU A 47 10.87 6.60 -11.70
C LEU A 47 11.86 5.58 -11.16
N SER A 48 13.11 5.99 -10.97
CA SER A 48 14.11 5.19 -10.29
C SER A 48 14.76 5.99 -9.18
N ALA A 49 14.87 5.39 -7.99
CA ALA A 49 15.55 6.02 -6.88
C ALA A 49 17.03 6.25 -7.24
N LYS A 50 17.52 7.45 -6.98
CA LYS A 50 18.93 7.82 -7.13
C LYS A 50 19.55 8.04 -5.76
N GLY A 51 20.75 7.51 -5.58
CA GLY A 51 21.46 7.61 -4.31
C GLY A 51 20.91 6.69 -3.20
N PRO A 52 21.30 6.94 -1.95
CA PRO A 52 21.02 6.03 -0.82
C PRO A 52 19.59 6.13 -0.28
N SER A 53 18.79 7.13 -0.67
CA SER A 53 17.50 7.43 -0.03
C SER A 53 16.36 6.48 -0.41
N LYS A 54 16.51 5.70 -1.49
CA LYS A 54 15.45 4.81 -2.04
C LYS A 54 14.13 5.52 -2.36
N ASN A 55 14.03 6.85 -2.17
CA ASN A 55 12.82 7.62 -2.41
C ASN A 55 12.59 7.79 -3.92
N LEU A 56 11.36 7.54 -4.35
CA LEU A 56 10.87 7.81 -5.70
C LEU A 56 10.19 9.18 -5.77
N LEU A 57 9.37 9.50 -4.76
CA LEU A 57 8.64 10.75 -4.65
C LEU A 57 8.74 11.29 -3.23
N SER A 58 8.92 12.58 -3.10
CA SER A 58 8.91 13.29 -1.82
C SER A 58 7.94 14.47 -1.88
N PHE A 59 7.03 14.55 -0.93
CA PHE A 59 6.00 15.58 -0.87
C PHE A 59 6.33 16.59 0.21
N TYR A 60 6.39 17.86 -0.19
CA TYR A 60 6.70 19.00 0.66
C TYR A 60 5.51 19.95 0.73
N GLN A 61 5.28 20.58 1.86
CA GLN A 61 4.37 21.73 1.92
C GLN A 61 4.93 22.93 1.14
N ARG A 62 6.25 23.15 1.26
CA ARG A 62 7.02 24.15 0.51
C ARG A 62 8.39 23.57 0.23
N VAL A 63 8.81 23.64 -1.01
CA VAL A 63 10.16 23.23 -1.38
C VAL A 63 11.12 24.34 -0.99
N SER A 64 12.01 24.06 -0.06
CA SER A 64 13.18 24.87 0.30
C SER A 64 14.29 23.96 0.78
N ASP A 65 15.53 24.39 0.68
CA ASP A 65 16.71 23.59 1.04
C ASP A 65 16.77 23.15 2.50
N LYS A 66 15.93 23.72 3.36
CA LYS A 66 15.86 23.43 4.81
C LYS A 66 14.63 22.65 5.25
N THR A 67 13.69 22.39 4.37
CA THR A 67 12.46 21.66 4.72
C THR A 67 12.63 20.15 4.49
N LYS A 68 12.10 19.36 5.42
CA LYS A 68 12.00 17.91 5.24
C LYS A 68 10.68 17.58 4.54
N PRO A 69 10.63 16.51 3.73
CA PRO A 69 9.38 16.07 3.14
C PRO A 69 8.39 15.64 4.24
N VAL A 70 7.11 15.92 4.03
CA VAL A 70 6.02 15.48 4.91
C VAL A 70 5.74 14.00 4.65
N TRP A 71 5.73 13.60 3.38
CA TRP A 71 5.51 12.22 2.95
C TRP A 71 6.51 11.81 1.89
N ASN A 72 6.82 10.52 1.85
CA ASN A 72 7.64 9.91 0.82
C ASN A 72 6.97 8.64 0.28
N ILE A 73 7.26 8.34 -0.97
CA ILE A 73 7.07 7.03 -1.58
C ILE A 73 8.45 6.50 -1.91
N SER A 74 8.79 5.34 -1.36
CA SER A 74 10.10 4.69 -1.55
C SER A 74 9.95 3.25 -2.03
N LEU A 75 10.98 2.74 -2.68
CA LEU A 75 11.15 1.31 -2.93
C LEU A 75 12.12 0.75 -1.90
N ASP A 76 11.61 -0.09 -1.03
CA ASP A 76 12.43 -0.83 -0.08
C ASP A 76 12.90 -2.12 -0.72
N SER A 77 14.17 -2.43 -0.55
CA SER A 77 14.87 -3.57 -1.17
C SER A 77 15.62 -4.44 -0.18
N GLU A 78 15.34 -4.30 1.11
CA GLU A 78 15.91 -5.16 2.14
C GLU A 78 15.30 -6.55 2.06
N GLU A 79 16.07 -7.58 2.42
CA GLU A 79 15.74 -8.99 2.17
C GLU A 79 14.35 -9.40 2.68
N ASN A 80 13.90 -8.82 3.79
CA ASN A 80 12.60 -9.12 4.39
C ASN A 80 11.52 -8.03 4.16
N SER A 81 11.85 -6.95 3.46
CA SER A 81 10.94 -5.82 3.28
C SER A 81 11.02 -5.22 1.87
N LYS A 82 10.96 -6.10 0.84
CA LYS A 82 10.92 -5.64 -0.55
C LYS A 82 9.52 -5.18 -0.88
N GLY A 83 9.39 -3.94 -1.36
CA GLY A 83 8.09 -3.42 -1.73
C GLY A 83 8.02 -1.91 -1.87
N LEU A 84 6.81 -1.43 -2.09
CA LEU A 84 6.49 -0.01 -2.20
C LEU A 84 6.02 0.51 -0.84
N ASN A 85 6.71 1.53 -0.33
CA ASN A 85 6.51 2.06 1.02
C ASN A 85 6.03 3.51 0.97
N PHE A 86 4.89 3.78 1.59
CA PHE A 86 4.39 5.10 1.88
C PHE A 86 4.78 5.46 3.32
N ASN A 87 5.68 6.41 3.47
CA ASN A 87 6.27 6.71 4.77
C ASN A 87 6.29 8.21 5.07
N SER A 88 6.36 8.54 6.34
CA SER A 88 6.54 9.90 6.85
C SER A 88 7.44 9.87 8.07
N ASN A 89 8.42 10.78 8.13
CA ASN A 89 9.38 10.89 9.23
C ASN A 89 10.05 9.55 9.61
N GLY A 90 10.38 8.72 8.60
CA GLY A 90 11.01 7.42 8.78
C GLY A 90 10.09 6.30 9.31
N LYS A 91 8.76 6.56 9.41
CA LYS A 91 7.78 5.55 9.80
C LYS A 91 6.97 5.11 8.58
N SER A 92 6.82 3.82 8.39
CA SER A 92 5.94 3.24 7.37
C SER A 92 4.48 3.33 7.83
N PHE A 93 3.62 3.78 6.94
CA PHE A 93 2.17 3.85 7.18
C PHE A 93 1.42 2.86 6.32
N LEU A 94 1.82 2.70 5.05
CA LEU A 94 1.30 1.70 4.14
C LEU A 94 2.47 1.07 3.41
N PHE A 95 2.51 -0.25 3.41
CA PHE A 95 3.52 -1.03 2.72
C PHE A 95 2.85 -2.06 1.83
N ILE A 96 3.26 -2.12 0.57
CA ILE A 96 2.82 -3.13 -0.39
C ILE A 96 4.03 -3.98 -0.71
N GLN A 97 4.06 -5.19 -0.17
CA GLN A 97 5.15 -6.13 -0.34
C GLN A 97 5.18 -6.71 -1.76
N GLU A 98 6.35 -7.13 -2.24
CA GLU A 98 6.53 -7.69 -3.59
C GLU A 98 5.63 -8.91 -3.87
N ASN A 99 5.30 -9.70 -2.84
CA ASN A 99 4.38 -10.85 -2.93
C ASN A 99 2.89 -10.47 -2.98
N GLY A 100 2.57 -9.17 -2.85
CA GLY A 100 1.20 -8.63 -2.88
C GLY A 100 0.58 -8.40 -1.51
N ASN A 101 1.22 -8.80 -0.41
CA ASN A 101 0.71 -8.53 0.94
C ASN A 101 0.75 -7.03 1.25
N VAL A 102 -0.25 -6.55 1.98
CA VAL A 102 -0.41 -5.15 2.37
C VAL A 102 -0.28 -5.00 3.88
N GLY A 103 0.64 -4.17 4.31
CA GLY A 103 0.86 -3.83 5.72
C GLY A 103 0.41 -2.40 6.03
N ILE A 104 -0.36 -2.21 7.08
CA ILE A 104 -0.63 -0.92 7.69
C ILE A 104 0.16 -0.83 8.99
N HIS A 105 1.07 0.13 9.09
CA HIS A 105 2.04 0.27 10.20
C HIS A 105 2.93 -0.96 10.43
N THR A 106 3.11 -1.80 9.41
CA THR A 106 4.07 -2.91 9.38
C THR A 106 4.68 -3.03 7.98
N VAL A 107 5.95 -3.39 7.90
CA VAL A 107 6.69 -3.61 6.64
C VAL A 107 6.91 -5.10 6.34
N ASN A 108 6.48 -5.98 7.24
CA ASN A 108 6.58 -7.43 7.10
C ASN A 108 5.22 -8.08 7.36
N PRO A 109 4.23 -7.86 6.48
CA PRO A 109 2.91 -8.47 6.64
C PRO A 109 2.97 -9.97 6.37
N ASN A 110 2.45 -10.78 7.31
CA ASN A 110 2.37 -12.24 7.21
C ASN A 110 1.13 -12.72 6.47
N TYR A 111 0.14 -11.85 6.29
CA TYR A 111 -1.15 -12.11 5.65
C TYR A 111 -1.37 -11.10 4.50
N GLU A 112 -2.36 -11.36 3.65
CA GLU A 112 -2.71 -10.48 2.53
C GLU A 112 -2.98 -9.02 2.98
N LEU A 113 -3.55 -8.86 4.18
CA LEU A 113 -3.68 -7.57 4.86
C LEU A 113 -3.36 -7.75 6.34
N GLU A 114 -2.32 -7.08 6.79
CA GLU A 114 -1.95 -7.01 8.21
C GLU A 114 -1.98 -5.55 8.69
N VAL A 115 -2.72 -5.31 9.78
CA VAL A 115 -2.85 -3.99 10.40
C VAL A 115 -2.28 -4.04 11.81
N ASN A 116 -1.17 -3.36 12.02
CA ASN A 116 -0.61 -3.15 13.36
C ASN A 116 -1.34 -1.98 14.03
N GLY A 117 -2.61 -2.21 14.42
CA GLY A 117 -3.51 -1.21 14.98
C GLY A 117 -4.96 -1.68 15.04
N LEU A 118 -5.87 -0.74 15.29
CA LEU A 118 -7.31 -0.99 15.32
C LEU A 118 -7.92 -0.79 13.93
N ILE A 119 -8.89 -1.64 13.58
CA ILE A 119 -9.68 -1.50 12.35
C ILE A 119 -11.08 -1.04 12.73
N SER A 120 -11.53 0.08 12.14
CA SER A 120 -12.91 0.54 12.19
C SER A 120 -13.55 0.35 10.82
N ALA A 121 -14.57 -0.48 10.74
CA ALA A 121 -15.29 -0.76 9.50
C ALA A 121 -16.80 -0.69 9.73
N LYS A 122 -17.55 -0.29 8.70
CA LYS A 122 -19.03 -0.31 8.76
C LYS A 122 -19.61 -1.71 8.70
N GLY A 123 -18.82 -2.69 8.31
CA GLY A 123 -19.23 -4.09 8.22
C GLY A 123 -18.20 -4.93 7.48
N TRP A 124 -18.38 -6.22 7.53
CA TRP A 124 -17.57 -7.23 6.86
C TRP A 124 -18.45 -8.02 5.91
N ILE A 125 -17.99 -8.22 4.68
CA ILE A 125 -18.66 -9.10 3.70
C ILE A 125 -17.66 -10.19 3.32
N GLY A 126 -18.01 -11.42 3.63
CA GLY A 126 -17.18 -12.57 3.32
C GLY A 126 -17.61 -13.80 4.09
N SER A 127 -17.11 -14.94 3.70
CA SER A 127 -17.29 -16.19 4.43
C SER A 127 -16.12 -17.13 4.18
N TYR A 128 -15.57 -17.70 5.22
CA TYR A 128 -14.56 -18.75 5.12
C TYR A 128 -15.13 -20.00 4.43
N ALA A 129 -16.34 -20.41 4.83
CA ALA A 129 -17.04 -21.53 4.25
C ALA A 129 -18.55 -21.32 4.27
N LYS A 130 -19.25 -21.92 3.30
CA LYS A 130 -20.72 -22.03 3.26
C LYS A 130 -21.08 -23.47 3.11
N GLY A 131 -22.15 -23.89 3.77
CA GLY A 131 -22.66 -25.25 3.70
C GLY A 131 -24.12 -25.34 4.14
N TYR A 132 -24.70 -26.50 3.96
CA TYR A 132 -26.05 -26.84 4.41
C TYR A 132 -25.96 -28.03 5.34
N CYS A 133 -26.74 -28.00 6.40
CA CYS A 133 -26.98 -29.17 7.24
C CYS A 133 -28.50 -29.39 7.45
N PRO A 134 -28.97 -30.61 7.59
CA PRO A 134 -30.37 -30.87 7.90
C PRO A 134 -30.76 -30.29 9.25
N ALA A 135 -31.95 -29.72 9.36
CA ALA A 135 -32.54 -29.27 10.62
C ALA A 135 -33.32 -30.42 11.28
N ASP A 136 -32.65 -31.53 11.56
CA ASP A 136 -33.26 -32.81 12.03
C ASP A 136 -33.03 -33.07 13.52
N GLY A 137 -32.49 -32.09 14.25
CA GLY A 137 -32.19 -32.20 15.68
C GLY A 137 -30.98 -33.09 16.01
N LYS A 138 -30.20 -33.51 15.02
CA LYS A 138 -29.01 -34.34 15.20
C LYS A 138 -27.73 -33.48 15.07
N TRP A 139 -26.64 -34.03 15.58
CA TRP A 139 -25.31 -33.45 15.38
C TRP A 139 -24.79 -33.72 13.99
N HIS A 140 -24.34 -32.67 13.30
CA HIS A 140 -23.70 -32.71 11.99
C HIS A 140 -22.30 -32.13 12.04
N THR A 141 -21.36 -32.73 11.31
CA THR A 141 -20.00 -32.24 11.21
C THR A 141 -19.92 -31.11 10.20
N LEU A 142 -19.11 -30.10 10.52
CA LEU A 142 -18.77 -29.00 9.60
C LEU A 142 -17.50 -29.40 8.83
N ASP A 143 -17.64 -30.21 7.79
CA ASP A 143 -16.50 -30.81 7.08
C ASP A 143 -15.49 -29.80 6.51
N LYS A 144 -15.94 -28.60 6.20
CA LYS A 144 -15.08 -27.54 5.69
C LYS A 144 -14.22 -26.82 6.76
N LEU A 145 -14.46 -27.11 8.03
CA LEU A 145 -13.71 -26.62 9.17
C LEU A 145 -12.74 -27.66 9.74
N ARG A 146 -12.43 -28.72 8.97
CA ARG A 146 -11.45 -29.73 9.37
C ARG A 146 -10.03 -29.28 9.09
N ASN A 147 -9.10 -29.77 9.90
CA ASN A 147 -7.65 -29.54 9.76
C ASN A 147 -7.24 -28.04 9.79
N LEU A 148 -7.85 -27.29 10.69
CA LEU A 148 -7.43 -25.93 10.98
C LEU A 148 -6.24 -25.98 11.94
N ASP A 149 -5.12 -25.38 11.53
CA ASP A 149 -3.94 -25.27 12.37
C ASP A 149 -3.98 -23.99 13.21
N GLY A 150 -3.63 -24.15 14.50
CA GLY A 150 -3.52 -23.02 15.43
C GLY A 150 -4.82 -22.59 16.10
N CYS A 151 -4.78 -21.49 16.83
CA CYS A 151 -5.93 -20.89 17.48
C CYS A 151 -6.74 -20.08 16.48
N VAL A 152 -7.99 -20.45 16.23
CA VAL A 152 -8.89 -19.75 15.33
C VAL A 152 -10.21 -19.42 16.00
N ALA A 153 -10.79 -18.29 15.61
CA ALA A 153 -12.11 -17.86 16.03
C ALA A 153 -13.02 -17.75 14.82
N PHE A 154 -14.22 -18.28 14.89
CA PHE A 154 -15.22 -18.16 13.86
C PHE A 154 -16.49 -17.53 14.36
N GLU A 155 -17.07 -16.69 13.54
CA GLU A 155 -18.45 -16.24 13.66
C GLU A 155 -19.31 -17.13 12.75
N VAL A 156 -20.29 -17.81 13.31
CA VAL A 156 -21.18 -18.70 12.58
C VAL A 156 -22.56 -18.07 12.51
N PHE A 157 -23.06 -17.89 11.29
CA PHE A 157 -24.40 -17.46 11.01
C PHE A 157 -25.16 -18.66 10.38
N ALA A 158 -26.14 -19.16 11.08
CA ALA A 158 -27.06 -20.18 10.56
C ALA A 158 -28.46 -19.58 10.41
N HIS A 159 -29.08 -19.79 9.27
CA HIS A 159 -30.44 -19.37 9.05
C HIS A 159 -31.27 -20.54 8.45
N ILE A 160 -32.50 -20.59 8.84
CA ILE A 160 -33.51 -21.47 8.28
C ILE A 160 -34.44 -20.63 7.44
N ASN A 161 -34.63 -20.99 6.19
CA ASN A 161 -35.60 -20.39 5.30
C ASN A 161 -36.52 -21.49 4.81
N ASP A 162 -37.72 -21.57 5.39
CA ASP A 162 -38.76 -22.48 4.95
C ASP A 162 -39.88 -21.69 4.26
N ASP A 163 -39.81 -21.67 2.94
CA ASP A 163 -40.75 -20.93 2.10
C ASP A 163 -42.20 -21.50 2.19
N LYS A 164 -42.34 -22.76 2.60
CA LYS A 164 -43.65 -23.39 2.72
C LYS A 164 -44.39 -22.98 3.98
N ASP A 165 -43.67 -22.93 5.10
CA ASP A 165 -44.28 -22.63 6.42
C ASP A 165 -43.99 -21.20 6.89
N ARG A 166 -43.28 -20.40 6.10
CA ARG A 166 -42.85 -19.02 6.44
C ARG A 166 -42.13 -18.93 7.79
N ARG A 167 -41.33 -19.97 8.10
CA ARG A 167 -40.52 -20.02 9.33
C ARG A 167 -39.13 -19.50 9.03
N TYR A 168 -38.71 -18.48 9.77
CA TYR A 168 -37.40 -17.92 9.67
C TYR A 168 -36.72 -18.03 11.03
N GLY A 169 -35.52 -18.53 11.06
CA GLY A 169 -34.69 -18.56 12.25
C GLY A 169 -33.27 -18.11 11.90
N LEU A 170 -32.70 -17.23 12.73
CA LEU A 170 -31.32 -16.84 12.63
C LEU A 170 -30.63 -17.22 13.94
N THR A 171 -29.53 -17.96 13.81
CA THR A 171 -28.65 -18.28 14.93
C THR A 171 -27.27 -17.69 14.66
N TYR A 172 -26.73 -17.03 15.66
CA TYR A 172 -25.36 -16.53 15.68
C TYR A 172 -24.58 -17.23 16.80
N ALA A 173 -23.41 -17.73 16.48
CA ALA A 173 -22.53 -18.36 17.45
C ALA A 173 -21.07 -17.95 17.21
N ASN A 174 -20.32 -17.78 18.29
CA ASN A 174 -18.86 -17.62 18.27
C ASN A 174 -18.23 -18.96 18.66
N LEU A 175 -17.31 -19.42 17.83
CA LEU A 175 -16.53 -20.64 18.07
C LEU A 175 -15.07 -20.24 18.26
N LEU A 176 -14.49 -20.66 19.37
CA LEU A 176 -13.06 -20.56 19.65
C LEU A 176 -12.48 -21.96 19.60
N MET A 177 -11.43 -22.15 18.81
CA MET A 177 -10.69 -23.42 18.71
C MET A 177 -9.22 -23.15 19.05
N SER A 178 -8.65 -23.99 19.88
CA SER A 178 -7.25 -23.91 20.33
C SER A 178 -6.58 -25.27 20.10
#